data_ef899b07d2d19298ec6b575cb566be3a
#
_entry.id   ef899b07d2d19298ec6b575cb566be3a
#
_cell.length_a   1.000
_cell.length_b   1.000
_cell.length_c   1.000
_cell.angle_alpha   90.00
_cell.angle_beta   90.00
_cell.angle_gamma   90.00
#
_symmetry.space_group_name_H-M   'P 1'
#
loop_
_entity.id
_entity.type
_entity.pdbx_description
1 polymer ?
#
loop_
_entity_poly.entity_id
_entity_poly.type
_entity_poly.pdbx_seq_one_letter_code
_entity_poly.pdbx_strand_id
1 'polypeptide(L)'
;MHDELSLDGISVSRNGRNLLENIRIDIIRGKKIAVTGPSGSGKSTLMKLLVSDDESIGRIDNIILDGKPVDATDISSLFAYSSQYPVVLADTLWFNLTLGRKIGKQRVMDVCKSLDLDDIVREKGFDYVLSADGTGLSGGQLARIELARAVLSERPILLLDEINASLDSRTDMDIHHYLWNSNLTFIEIIHHYKKEDLKNYDAVIDVSDYS
;
A
#
# COMPACT_ATOMS: atom_id res chain seq x y z
N MET A 1 -14.14 7.47 12.27
CA MET A 1 -13.63 6.91 11.00
C MET A 1 -13.57 8.08 10.05
N HIS A 2 -12.39 8.32 9.43
CA HIS A 2 -12.20 9.50 8.58
C HIS A 2 -12.77 9.23 7.18
N ASP A 3 -13.43 10.23 6.59
CA ASP A 3 -14.10 10.11 5.29
C ASP A 3 -13.33 10.81 4.16
N GLU A 4 -12.55 11.84 4.47
CA GLU A 4 -11.81 12.61 3.46
C GLU A 4 -10.46 13.13 4.02
N LEU A 5 -9.40 12.96 3.21
CA LEU A 5 -8.08 13.52 3.45
C LEU A 5 -7.62 14.24 2.18
N SER A 6 -7.39 15.54 2.26
CA SER A 6 -6.84 16.37 1.17
C SER A 6 -5.41 16.76 1.50
N LEU A 7 -4.49 16.45 0.58
CA LEU A 7 -3.08 16.77 0.65
C LEU A 7 -2.74 17.70 -0.52
N ASP A 8 -2.23 18.89 -0.23
CA ASP A 8 -1.94 19.90 -1.25
C ASP A 8 -0.51 20.44 -1.10
N GLY A 9 0.11 20.78 -2.22
CA GLY A 9 1.49 21.25 -2.26
C GLY A 9 2.51 20.19 -1.86
N ILE A 10 2.28 18.92 -2.22
CA ILE A 10 3.23 17.83 -1.94
C ILE A 10 4.45 18.02 -2.85
N SER A 11 5.62 18.09 -2.24
CA SER A 11 6.91 18.13 -2.94
C SER A 11 7.79 17.00 -2.45
N VAL A 12 8.44 16.31 -3.38
CA VAL A 12 9.29 15.14 -3.12
C VAL A 12 10.69 15.41 -3.59
N SER A 13 11.67 15.11 -2.74
CA SER A 13 13.08 15.26 -3.05
C SER A 13 13.88 14.00 -2.74
N ARG A 14 15.01 13.84 -3.40
CA ARG A 14 15.96 12.75 -3.16
C ARG A 14 17.37 13.26 -3.35
N ASN A 15 18.22 13.09 -2.33
CA ASN A 15 19.61 13.56 -2.35
C ASN A 15 19.73 15.06 -2.70
N GLY A 16 18.84 15.90 -2.17
CA GLY A 16 18.83 17.33 -2.41
C GLY A 16 18.32 17.77 -3.79
N ARG A 17 17.83 16.84 -4.62
CA ARG A 17 17.21 17.12 -5.91
C ARG A 17 15.69 16.97 -5.82
N ASN A 18 14.96 17.99 -6.25
CA ASN A 18 13.51 17.91 -6.38
C ASN A 18 13.17 16.92 -7.51
N LEU A 19 12.26 16.00 -7.21
CA LEU A 19 11.75 15.00 -8.16
C LEU A 19 10.33 15.36 -8.59
N LEU A 20 9.49 15.80 -7.65
CA LEU A 20 8.09 16.14 -7.87
C LEU A 20 7.76 17.39 -7.07
N GLU A 21 6.94 18.27 -7.65
CA GLU A 21 6.53 19.52 -7.00
C GLU A 21 5.03 19.77 -7.16
N ASN A 22 4.43 20.30 -6.11
CA ASN A 22 3.06 20.79 -6.11
C ASN A 22 1.98 19.74 -6.47
N ILE A 23 2.16 18.49 -6.02
CA ILE A 23 1.16 17.45 -6.21
C ILE A 23 -0.02 17.70 -5.25
N ARG A 24 -1.22 17.45 -5.73
CA ARG A 24 -2.44 17.40 -4.93
C ARG A 24 -3.04 16.00 -4.97
N ILE A 25 -3.43 15.49 -3.80
CA ILE A 25 -4.10 14.20 -3.66
C ILE A 25 -5.33 14.39 -2.74
N ASP A 26 -6.51 14.13 -3.30
CA ASP A 26 -7.75 14.11 -2.54
C ASP A 26 -8.18 12.64 -2.35
N ILE A 27 -8.13 12.15 -1.12
CA ILE A 27 -8.41 10.77 -0.75
C ILE A 27 -9.77 10.71 -0.08
N ILE A 28 -10.72 10.09 -0.74
CA ILE A 28 -12.08 9.88 -0.23
C ILE A 28 -12.24 8.41 0.12
N ARG A 29 -12.89 8.12 1.22
CA ARG A 29 -13.15 6.77 1.70
C ARG A 29 -13.78 5.87 0.62
N GLY A 30 -13.22 4.68 0.45
CA GLY A 30 -13.64 3.69 -0.56
C GLY A 30 -13.11 3.97 -1.97
N LYS A 31 -12.42 5.09 -2.19
CA LYS A 31 -11.84 5.45 -3.49
C LYS A 31 -10.47 4.81 -3.71
N LYS A 32 -10.17 4.56 -4.97
CA LYS A 32 -8.95 3.94 -5.47
C LYS A 32 -8.23 4.93 -6.37
N ILE A 33 -6.97 5.19 -6.07
CA ILE A 33 -6.13 6.15 -6.79
C ILE A 33 -4.95 5.41 -7.40
N ALA A 34 -4.74 5.53 -8.70
CA ALA A 34 -3.54 5.05 -9.37
C ALA A 34 -2.50 6.18 -9.47
N VAL A 35 -1.23 5.84 -9.22
CA VAL A 35 -0.08 6.72 -9.45
C VAL A 35 0.76 6.11 -10.57
N THR A 36 0.92 6.85 -11.66
CA THR A 36 1.63 6.43 -12.87
C THR A 36 2.82 7.35 -13.14
N GLY A 37 3.67 6.97 -14.07
CA GLY A 37 4.82 7.77 -14.52
C GLY A 37 6.09 6.94 -14.67
N PRO A 38 7.17 7.54 -15.18
CA PRO A 38 8.42 6.83 -15.49
C PRO A 38 9.09 6.24 -14.24
N SER A 39 9.93 5.24 -14.44
CA SER A 39 10.78 4.71 -13.36
C SER A 39 11.71 5.79 -12.84
N GLY A 40 11.93 5.84 -11.54
CA GLY A 40 12.80 6.82 -10.89
C GLY A 40 12.21 8.23 -10.75
N SER A 41 10.95 8.46 -11.13
CA SER A 41 10.28 9.78 -11.02
C SER A 41 9.88 10.20 -9.60
N GLY A 42 10.11 9.36 -8.59
CA GLY A 42 9.80 9.72 -7.20
C GLY A 42 8.51 9.11 -6.62
N LYS A 43 7.81 8.24 -7.36
CA LYS A 43 6.54 7.62 -6.90
C LYS A 43 6.67 6.89 -5.55
N SER A 44 7.65 6.00 -5.41
CA SER A 44 7.88 5.30 -4.13
C SER A 44 8.35 6.25 -3.02
N THR A 45 9.05 7.33 -3.36
CA THR A 45 9.43 8.35 -2.39
C THR A 45 8.19 9.15 -1.94
N LEU A 46 7.26 9.43 -2.85
CA LEU A 46 5.95 10.01 -2.52
C LEU A 46 5.20 9.13 -1.51
N MET A 47 5.12 7.81 -1.75
CA MET A 47 4.46 6.90 -0.80
C MET A 47 5.14 6.89 0.58
N LYS A 48 6.48 6.91 0.59
CA LYS A 48 7.25 6.96 1.85
C LYS A 48 7.02 8.26 2.61
N LEU A 49 6.91 9.39 1.93
CA LEU A 49 6.60 10.68 2.55
C LEU A 49 5.28 10.64 3.32
N LEU A 50 4.26 9.93 2.80
CA LEU A 50 2.96 9.83 3.45
C LEU A 50 2.97 9.00 4.76
N VAL A 51 3.93 8.12 4.94
CA VAL A 51 4.05 7.26 6.13
C VAL A 51 5.19 7.65 7.08
N SER A 52 6.00 8.63 6.70
CA SER A 52 7.16 9.04 7.50
C SER A 52 7.11 10.55 7.78
N ASP A 53 7.73 10.95 8.89
CA ASP A 53 7.93 12.36 9.24
C ASP A 53 9.30 12.87 8.74
N ASP A 54 9.88 12.21 7.73
CA ASP A 54 11.20 12.54 7.22
C ASP A 54 11.15 13.70 6.23
N GLU A 55 11.34 14.91 6.72
CA GLU A 55 11.38 16.13 5.91
C GLU A 55 12.54 16.13 4.88
N SER A 56 13.51 15.22 5.01
CA SER A 56 14.61 15.11 4.05
C SER A 56 14.18 14.55 2.70
N ILE A 57 13.03 13.86 2.64
CA ILE A 57 12.48 13.27 1.42
C ILE A 57 11.35 14.09 0.81
N GLY A 58 10.86 15.14 1.49
CA GLY A 58 9.82 16.01 0.95
C GLY A 58 9.03 16.75 2.02
N ARG A 59 7.97 17.44 1.57
CA ARG A 59 7.04 18.16 2.45
C ARG A 59 5.63 18.14 1.86
N ILE A 60 4.66 18.45 2.71
CA ILE A 60 3.26 18.65 2.35
C ILE A 60 2.85 20.02 2.92
N ASP A 61 2.46 20.96 2.06
CA ASP A 61 2.22 22.33 2.49
C ASP A 61 0.89 22.47 3.26
N ASN A 62 -0.17 21.76 2.82
CA ASN A 62 -1.49 21.82 3.45
C ASN A 62 -2.06 20.41 3.58
N ILE A 63 -2.55 20.09 4.77
CA ILE A 63 -3.21 18.82 5.07
C ILE A 63 -4.55 19.13 5.73
N ILE A 64 -5.63 18.62 5.12
CA ILE A 64 -6.99 18.79 5.62
C ILE A 64 -7.60 17.40 5.82
N LEU A 65 -7.98 17.09 7.05
CA LEU A 65 -8.65 15.85 7.42
C LEU A 65 -10.08 16.16 7.88
N ASP A 66 -11.09 15.64 7.16
CA ASP A 66 -12.51 15.89 7.43
C ASP A 66 -12.83 17.39 7.57
N GLY A 67 -12.27 18.21 6.67
CA GLY A 67 -12.46 19.65 6.63
C GLY A 67 -11.69 20.45 7.68
N LYS A 68 -10.75 19.84 8.43
CA LYS A 68 -9.93 20.50 9.45
C LYS A 68 -8.44 20.40 9.09
N PRO A 69 -7.67 21.50 9.24
CA PRO A 69 -6.24 21.44 9.08
C PRO A 69 -5.60 20.59 10.19
N VAL A 70 -4.64 19.75 9.81
CA VAL A 70 -3.87 18.87 10.71
C VAL A 70 -2.40 18.87 10.31
N ASP A 71 -1.52 18.38 11.19
CA ASP A 71 -0.09 18.26 10.92
C ASP A 71 0.26 16.92 10.24
N ALA A 72 1.42 16.85 9.58
CA ALA A 72 1.90 15.64 8.91
C ALA A 72 2.05 14.46 9.86
N THR A 73 2.45 14.70 11.11
CA THR A 73 2.56 13.67 12.16
C THR A 73 1.23 12.98 12.47
N ASP A 74 0.11 13.70 12.32
CA ASP A 74 -1.22 13.20 12.65
C ASP A 74 -1.74 12.19 11.61
N ILE A 75 -1.27 12.30 10.36
CA ILE A 75 -1.77 11.48 9.26
C ILE A 75 -0.99 10.18 9.02
N SER A 76 0.27 10.08 9.47
CA SER A 76 1.11 8.89 9.24
C SER A 76 0.44 7.60 9.76
N SER A 77 -0.32 7.70 10.84
CA SER A 77 -1.08 6.59 11.42
C SER A 77 -2.27 6.13 10.56
N LEU A 78 -2.71 6.95 9.60
CA LEU A 78 -3.83 6.63 8.71
C LEU A 78 -3.43 5.65 7.59
N PHE A 79 -2.13 5.53 7.31
CA PHE A 79 -1.64 4.75 6.19
C PHE A 79 -1.07 3.39 6.62
N ALA A 80 -1.38 2.34 5.84
CA ALA A 80 -0.64 1.08 5.84
C ALA A 80 0.10 0.94 4.52
N TYR A 81 1.37 0.59 4.57
CA TYR A 81 2.22 0.49 3.40
C TYR A 81 2.56 -0.96 3.06
N SER A 82 2.36 -1.35 1.81
CA SER A 82 2.84 -2.58 1.22
C SER A 82 3.86 -2.24 0.15
N SER A 83 5.08 -2.70 0.34
CA SER A 83 6.25 -2.27 -0.45
C SER A 83 6.53 -3.20 -1.64
N GLN A 84 7.25 -2.69 -2.62
CA GLN A 84 7.79 -3.49 -3.74
C GLN A 84 8.72 -4.62 -3.25
N TYR A 85 9.39 -4.41 -2.14
CA TYR A 85 10.29 -5.38 -1.50
C TYR A 85 9.69 -5.84 -0.18
N PRO A 86 8.91 -6.94 -0.19
CA PRO A 86 8.16 -7.35 0.98
C PRO A 86 9.08 -7.75 2.13
N VAL A 87 8.73 -7.31 3.33
CA VAL A 87 9.44 -7.59 4.56
C VAL A 87 8.63 -8.57 5.40
N VAL A 88 9.27 -9.66 5.82
CA VAL A 88 8.73 -10.61 6.80
C VAL A 88 9.62 -10.64 8.05
N LEU A 89 9.01 -11.02 9.15
CA LEU A 89 9.67 -11.10 10.45
C LEU A 89 9.98 -12.57 10.78
N ALA A 90 11.08 -12.81 11.47
CA ALA A 90 11.43 -14.14 11.99
C ALA A 90 10.48 -14.53 13.13
N ASP A 91 9.23 -14.80 12.77
CA ASP A 91 8.14 -15.15 13.68
C ASP A 91 7.08 -15.98 12.92
N THR A 92 6.04 -16.40 13.60
CA THR A 92 4.95 -17.19 13.03
C THR A 92 4.24 -16.47 11.87
N LEU A 93 3.62 -17.22 10.99
CA LEU A 93 2.74 -16.68 9.94
C LEU A 93 1.63 -15.82 10.57
N TRP A 94 1.05 -16.29 11.69
CA TRP A 94 0.05 -15.52 12.44
C TRP A 94 0.58 -14.15 12.86
N PHE A 95 1.78 -14.10 13.47
CA PHE A 95 2.38 -12.84 13.88
C PHE A 95 2.70 -11.94 12.68
N ASN A 96 3.23 -12.50 11.59
CA ASN A 96 3.50 -11.76 10.36
C ASN A 96 2.23 -11.12 9.76
N LEU A 97 1.08 -11.77 9.88
CA LEU A 97 -0.21 -11.25 9.42
C LEU A 97 -0.80 -10.21 10.37
N THR A 98 -0.71 -10.43 11.67
CA THR A 98 -1.42 -9.62 12.67
C THR A 98 -0.56 -8.59 13.39
N LEU A 99 0.77 -8.75 13.41
CA LEU A 99 1.71 -7.98 14.23
C LEU A 99 1.28 -7.90 15.72
N GLY A 100 0.80 -9.03 16.26
CA GLY A 100 0.34 -9.14 17.65
C GLY A 100 -1.00 -8.47 17.96
N ARG A 101 -1.67 -7.89 16.96
CA ARG A 101 -3.01 -7.31 17.14
C ARG A 101 -4.05 -8.39 17.38
N LYS A 102 -5.05 -8.06 18.20
CA LYS A 102 -6.19 -8.96 18.50
C LYS A 102 -7.19 -8.95 17.35
N ILE A 103 -6.93 -9.76 16.33
CA ILE A 103 -7.80 -9.91 15.15
C ILE A 103 -8.49 -11.29 15.23
N GLY A 104 -9.78 -11.35 14.96
CA GLY A 104 -10.52 -12.62 14.95
C GLY A 104 -9.98 -13.57 13.87
N LYS A 105 -9.80 -14.85 14.21
CA LYS A 105 -9.24 -15.86 13.30
C LYS A 105 -10.00 -15.94 11.97
N GLN A 106 -11.33 -15.82 12.00
CA GLN A 106 -12.14 -15.85 10.77
C GLN A 106 -11.77 -14.70 9.84
N ARG A 107 -11.59 -13.48 10.38
CA ARG A 107 -11.17 -12.32 9.57
C ARG A 107 -9.81 -12.53 8.90
N VAL A 108 -8.85 -13.12 9.63
CA VAL A 108 -7.53 -13.46 9.07
C VAL A 108 -7.67 -14.49 7.95
N MET A 109 -8.47 -15.53 8.16
CA MET A 109 -8.72 -16.56 7.14
C MET A 109 -9.39 -15.97 5.89
N ASP A 110 -10.39 -15.10 6.05
CA ASP A 110 -11.08 -14.45 4.92
C ASP A 110 -10.13 -13.60 4.08
N VAL A 111 -9.25 -12.82 4.72
CA VAL A 111 -8.23 -12.05 4.02
C VAL A 111 -7.20 -12.95 3.34
N CYS A 112 -6.73 -14.00 4.02
CA CYS A 112 -5.81 -14.97 3.41
C CYS A 112 -6.42 -15.61 2.15
N LYS A 113 -7.69 -15.98 2.19
CA LYS A 113 -8.40 -16.55 1.04
C LYS A 113 -8.53 -15.52 -0.10
N SER A 114 -8.88 -14.28 0.22
CA SER A 114 -9.03 -13.22 -0.78
C SER A 114 -7.72 -12.85 -1.47
N LEU A 115 -6.58 -13.13 -0.83
CA LEU A 115 -5.24 -12.85 -1.34
C LEU A 115 -4.48 -14.12 -1.74
N ASP A 116 -5.20 -15.23 -1.98
CA ASP A 116 -4.62 -16.50 -2.45
C ASP A 116 -3.49 -17.01 -1.54
N LEU A 117 -3.69 -16.91 -0.21
CA LEU A 117 -2.79 -17.40 0.84
C LEU A 117 -3.34 -18.64 1.56
N ASP A 118 -4.53 -19.11 1.20
CA ASP A 118 -5.20 -20.23 1.86
C ASP A 118 -4.41 -21.55 1.70
N ASP A 119 -3.70 -21.73 0.60
CA ASP A 119 -2.82 -22.89 0.41
C ASP A 119 -1.68 -22.90 1.44
N ILE A 120 -1.02 -21.77 1.68
CA ILE A 120 0.05 -21.67 2.68
C ILE A 120 -0.52 -21.97 4.08
N VAL A 121 -1.68 -21.38 4.40
CA VAL A 121 -2.34 -21.61 5.70
C VAL A 121 -2.69 -23.08 5.88
N ARG A 122 -3.18 -23.76 4.83
CA ARG A 122 -3.54 -25.18 4.87
C ARG A 122 -2.32 -26.08 4.99
N GLU A 123 -1.24 -25.80 4.23
CA GLU A 123 -0.07 -26.66 4.17
C GLU A 123 0.88 -26.48 5.36
N LYS A 124 1.08 -25.24 5.79
CA LYS A 124 2.07 -24.90 6.82
C LYS A 124 1.44 -24.54 8.17
N GLY A 125 0.20 -24.06 8.18
CA GLY A 125 -0.48 -23.60 9.39
C GLY A 125 -0.05 -22.19 9.82
N PHE A 126 -0.81 -21.61 10.74
CA PHE A 126 -0.51 -20.26 11.28
C PHE A 126 0.71 -20.22 12.20
N ASP A 127 1.07 -21.37 12.79
CA ASP A 127 2.24 -21.50 13.67
C ASP A 127 3.56 -21.70 12.92
N TYR A 128 3.50 -21.78 11.59
CA TYR A 128 4.71 -21.86 10.76
C TYR A 128 5.58 -20.62 10.96
N VAL A 129 6.83 -20.83 11.36
CA VAL A 129 7.80 -19.75 11.60
C VAL A 129 8.51 -19.40 10.29
N LEU A 130 8.39 -18.14 9.90
CA LEU A 130 9.11 -17.58 8.75
C LEU A 130 10.54 -17.23 9.18
N SER A 131 11.49 -17.38 8.25
CA SER A 131 12.81 -16.79 8.42
C SER A 131 12.81 -15.32 7.97
N ALA A 132 13.67 -14.49 8.57
CA ALA A 132 13.74 -13.06 8.26
C ALA A 132 14.12 -12.77 6.79
N ASP A 133 14.83 -13.69 6.14
CA ASP A 133 15.21 -13.62 4.73
C ASP A 133 14.14 -14.17 3.78
N GLY A 134 13.01 -14.65 4.32
CA GLY A 134 11.91 -15.20 3.55
C GLY A 134 12.17 -16.59 2.96
N THR A 135 13.27 -17.27 3.33
CA THR A 135 13.58 -18.62 2.84
C THR A 135 12.42 -19.58 3.05
N GLY A 136 12.08 -20.36 2.01
CA GLY A 136 10.99 -21.34 2.03
C GLY A 136 9.65 -20.81 1.52
N LEU A 137 9.58 -19.54 1.11
CA LEU A 137 8.43 -18.93 0.43
C LEU A 137 8.86 -18.30 -0.90
N SER A 138 7.95 -18.25 -1.87
CA SER A 138 8.18 -17.53 -3.12
C SER A 138 8.08 -16.02 -2.90
N GLY A 139 8.66 -15.23 -3.81
CA GLY A 139 8.51 -13.77 -3.78
C GLY A 139 7.05 -13.32 -3.82
N GLY A 140 6.21 -13.99 -4.60
CA GLY A 140 4.77 -13.74 -4.65
C GLY A 140 4.05 -14.08 -3.34
N GLN A 141 4.45 -15.14 -2.64
CA GLN A 141 3.91 -15.47 -1.32
C GLN A 141 4.29 -14.42 -0.28
N LEU A 142 5.54 -13.95 -0.29
CA LEU A 142 6.00 -12.88 0.59
C LEU A 142 5.23 -11.57 0.35
N ALA A 143 5.06 -11.17 -0.92
CA ALA A 143 4.31 -9.98 -1.29
C ALA A 143 2.85 -10.05 -0.80
N ARG A 144 2.21 -11.21 -0.95
CA ARG A 144 0.82 -11.42 -0.49
C ARG A 144 0.70 -11.43 1.03
N ILE A 145 1.68 -11.94 1.76
CA ILE A 145 1.72 -11.87 3.23
C ILE A 145 1.82 -10.40 3.68
N GLU A 146 2.68 -9.60 3.07
CA GLU A 146 2.78 -8.18 3.39
C GLU A 146 1.50 -7.42 3.06
N LEU A 147 0.89 -7.68 1.91
CA LEU A 147 -0.40 -7.10 1.53
C LEU A 147 -1.51 -7.49 2.50
N ALA A 148 -1.58 -8.77 2.88
CA ALA A 148 -2.54 -9.25 3.89
C ALA A 148 -2.36 -8.55 5.24
N ARG A 149 -1.12 -8.35 5.68
CA ARG A 149 -0.77 -7.56 6.87
C ARG A 149 -1.28 -6.13 6.76
N ALA A 150 -1.10 -5.48 5.62
CA ALA A 150 -1.58 -4.13 5.36
C ALA A 150 -3.12 -4.07 5.46
N VAL A 151 -3.83 -4.98 4.79
CA VAL A 151 -5.30 -5.08 4.86
C VAL A 151 -5.79 -5.35 6.28
N LEU A 152 -5.14 -6.27 7.00
CA LEU A 152 -5.48 -6.61 8.39
C LEU A 152 -5.10 -5.51 9.39
N SER A 153 -4.34 -4.51 8.95
CA SER A 153 -4.00 -3.37 9.80
C SER A 153 -5.22 -2.53 10.17
N GLU A 154 -6.28 -2.62 9.38
CA GLU A 154 -7.50 -1.82 9.48
C GLU A 154 -7.25 -0.30 9.47
N ARG A 155 -6.08 0.11 8.94
CA ARG A 155 -5.80 1.51 8.71
C ARG A 155 -6.68 2.03 7.59
N PRO A 156 -7.12 3.31 7.67
CA PRO A 156 -8.05 3.89 6.70
C PRO A 156 -7.60 3.83 5.25
N ILE A 157 -6.30 3.95 4.99
CA ILE A 157 -5.75 4.08 3.64
C ILE A 157 -4.60 3.09 3.45
N LEU A 158 -4.63 2.32 2.35
CA LEU A 158 -3.51 1.47 1.96
C LEU A 158 -2.66 2.18 0.91
N LEU A 159 -1.35 2.10 1.06
CA LEU A 159 -0.37 2.51 0.06
C LEU A 159 0.26 1.25 -0.53
N LEU A 160 0.06 1.03 -1.82
CA LEU A 160 0.47 -0.17 -2.53
C LEU A 160 1.55 0.20 -3.55
N ASP A 161 2.79 -0.22 -3.30
CA ASP A 161 3.94 0.12 -4.14
C ASP A 161 4.34 -1.09 -4.99
N GLU A 162 3.87 -1.12 -6.24
CA GLU A 162 4.19 -2.17 -7.22
C GLU A 162 3.98 -3.59 -6.69
N ILE A 163 2.86 -3.85 -6.02
CA ILE A 163 2.58 -5.11 -5.34
C ILE A 163 2.61 -6.35 -6.26
N ASN A 164 2.49 -6.13 -7.57
CA ASN A 164 2.47 -7.18 -8.58
C ASN A 164 3.85 -7.57 -9.12
N ALA A 165 4.92 -6.89 -8.72
CA ALA A 165 6.27 -7.13 -9.25
C ALA A 165 6.75 -8.59 -9.14
N SER A 166 6.26 -9.34 -8.14
CA SER A 166 6.62 -10.75 -7.89
C SER A 166 5.47 -11.73 -8.10
N LEU A 167 4.34 -11.29 -8.68
CA LEU A 167 3.15 -12.10 -8.92
C LEU A 167 3.12 -12.64 -10.35
N ASP A 168 2.58 -13.85 -10.52
CA ASP A 168 2.16 -14.30 -11.85
C ASP A 168 0.87 -13.58 -12.29
N SER A 169 0.62 -13.53 -13.59
CA SER A 169 -0.47 -12.74 -14.17
C SER A 169 -1.86 -13.15 -13.67
N ARG A 170 -2.08 -14.41 -13.29
CA ARG A 170 -3.36 -14.87 -12.79
C ARG A 170 -3.58 -14.39 -11.37
N THR A 171 -2.61 -14.63 -10.52
CA THR A 171 -2.64 -14.18 -9.10
C THR A 171 -2.76 -12.66 -9.02
N ASP A 172 -2.03 -11.93 -9.86
CA ASP A 172 -2.12 -10.47 -9.97
C ASP A 172 -3.56 -10.02 -10.29
N MET A 173 -4.17 -10.63 -11.30
CA MET A 173 -5.55 -10.32 -11.70
C MET A 173 -6.55 -10.61 -10.57
N ASP A 174 -6.45 -11.76 -9.90
CA ASP A 174 -7.36 -12.15 -8.82
C ASP A 174 -7.26 -11.19 -7.62
N ILE A 175 -6.04 -10.77 -7.26
CA ILE A 175 -5.79 -9.79 -6.20
C ILE A 175 -6.35 -8.42 -6.57
N HIS A 176 -6.11 -7.93 -7.78
CA HIS A 176 -6.65 -6.65 -8.22
C HIS A 176 -8.18 -6.67 -8.31
N HIS A 177 -8.77 -7.78 -8.76
CA HIS A 177 -10.23 -7.96 -8.69
C HIS A 177 -10.77 -7.83 -7.26
N TYR A 178 -10.09 -8.43 -6.28
CA TYR A 178 -10.46 -8.27 -4.87
C TYR A 178 -10.34 -6.81 -4.42
N LEU A 179 -9.21 -6.16 -4.69
CA LEU A 179 -8.94 -4.77 -4.28
C LEU A 179 -9.96 -3.81 -4.90
N TRP A 180 -10.19 -3.88 -6.21
CA TRP A 180 -11.12 -2.99 -6.91
C TRP A 180 -12.57 -3.16 -6.47
N ASN A 181 -13.01 -4.37 -6.14
CA ASN A 181 -14.37 -4.64 -5.68
C ASN A 181 -14.56 -4.52 -4.16
N SER A 182 -13.51 -4.22 -3.42
CA SER A 182 -13.56 -4.02 -1.98
C SER A 182 -13.98 -2.58 -1.61
N ASN A 183 -14.35 -2.39 -0.34
CA ASN A 183 -14.56 -1.06 0.24
C ASN A 183 -13.26 -0.42 0.77
N LEU A 184 -12.10 -0.97 0.41
CA LEU A 184 -10.81 -0.43 0.80
C LEU A 184 -10.54 0.90 0.08
N THR A 185 -9.91 1.81 0.78
CA THR A 185 -9.35 3.04 0.21
C THR A 185 -7.87 2.80 -0.03
N PHE A 186 -7.39 3.01 -1.24
CA PHE A 186 -5.96 2.84 -1.50
C PHE A 186 -5.40 3.75 -2.58
N ILE A 187 -4.10 3.99 -2.48
CA ILE A 187 -3.28 4.61 -3.51
C ILE A 187 -2.29 3.54 -3.99
N GLU A 188 -2.23 3.29 -5.27
CA GLU A 188 -1.39 2.25 -5.85
C GLU A 188 -0.46 2.81 -6.92
N ILE A 189 0.84 2.51 -6.80
CA ILE A 189 1.80 2.73 -7.88
C ILE A 189 1.69 1.56 -8.85
N ILE A 190 1.38 1.87 -10.10
CA ILE A 190 1.28 0.89 -11.17
C ILE A 190 2.28 1.21 -12.28
N HIS A 191 3.02 0.19 -12.74
CA HIS A 191 4.02 0.33 -13.81
C HIS A 191 3.57 -0.27 -15.14
N HIS A 192 3.29 -1.55 -15.16
CA HIS A 192 2.88 -2.26 -16.37
C HIS A 192 1.37 -2.48 -16.34
N TYR A 193 0.62 -1.55 -16.94
CA TYR A 193 -0.84 -1.61 -16.96
C TYR A 193 -1.36 -1.42 -18.39
N LYS A 194 -2.52 -1.98 -18.66
CA LYS A 194 -3.30 -1.65 -19.85
C LYS A 194 -4.13 -0.42 -19.56
N LYS A 195 -4.36 0.44 -20.56
CA LYS A 195 -5.24 1.62 -20.39
C LYS A 195 -6.64 1.26 -19.88
N GLU A 196 -7.08 0.03 -20.14
CA GLU A 196 -8.36 -0.49 -19.67
C GLU A 196 -8.37 -0.69 -18.15
N ASP A 197 -7.25 -1.03 -17.54
CA ASP A 197 -7.15 -1.28 -16.09
C ASP A 197 -7.36 0.03 -15.30
N LEU A 198 -6.98 1.18 -15.88
CA LEU A 198 -7.17 2.49 -15.26
C LEU A 198 -8.64 2.85 -15.00
N LYS A 199 -9.58 2.22 -15.71
CA LYS A 199 -11.02 2.42 -15.46
C LYS A 199 -11.50 1.89 -14.11
N ASN A 200 -10.71 1.05 -13.45
CA ASN A 200 -11.00 0.50 -12.13
C ASN A 200 -10.58 1.45 -10.99
N TYR A 201 -9.91 2.56 -11.32
CA TYR A 201 -9.51 3.59 -10.37
C TYR A 201 -10.41 4.82 -10.49
N ASP A 202 -10.70 5.44 -9.36
CA ASP A 202 -11.51 6.66 -9.31
C ASP A 202 -10.72 7.90 -9.74
N ALA A 203 -9.40 7.87 -9.57
CA ALA A 203 -8.49 8.92 -10.02
C ALA A 203 -7.14 8.32 -10.47
N VAL A 204 -6.48 9.00 -11.41
CA VAL A 204 -5.13 8.68 -11.87
C VAL A 204 -4.28 9.92 -11.74
N ILE A 205 -3.13 9.80 -11.07
CA ILE A 205 -2.12 10.83 -10.93
C ILE A 205 -0.92 10.42 -11.77
N ASP A 206 -0.67 11.11 -12.87
CA ASP A 206 0.56 10.94 -13.63
C ASP A 206 1.61 11.91 -13.08
N VAL A 207 2.65 11.37 -12.43
CA VAL A 207 3.69 12.20 -11.82
C VAL A 207 4.54 12.95 -12.83
N SER A 208 4.47 12.60 -14.13
CA SER A 208 5.14 13.36 -15.18
C SER A 208 4.64 14.80 -15.31
N ASP A 209 3.41 15.06 -14.86
CA ASP A 209 2.80 16.40 -14.87
C ASP A 209 3.38 17.32 -13.78
N TYR A 210 4.18 16.77 -12.85
CA TYR A 210 4.68 17.42 -11.64
C TYR A 210 6.21 17.41 -11.49
N SER A 211 6.94 16.99 -12.54
CA SER A 211 8.41 16.87 -12.55
C SER A 211 9.12 18.09 -13.12
#